data_137c9786208c910cce0a7fe10dd5e05d
#
_entry.id   137c9786208c910cce0a7fe10dd5e05d
#
_cell.length_a   1.000
_cell.length_b   1.000
_cell.length_c   1.000
_cell.angle_alpha   90.00
_cell.angle_beta   90.00
_cell.angle_gamma   90.00
#
_symmetry.space_group_name_H-M   'P 1'
#
loop_
_entity.id
_entity.type
_entity.pdbx_description
1 polymer ?
#
loop_
_entity_poly.entity_id
_entity_poly.type
_entity_poly.pdbx_seq_one_letter_code
_entity_poly.pdbx_strand_id
1 'polypeptide(L)'
;MNVMTAELRSRFAAALSRMYGAEVPAYTTLVDVSTEVNRDHRRDDGLGSLERVTAERHGAIRVGSPRELADVADLFAAFGMYPVGFYDLREAASPVPVVSTAFRPIDADELAHNPFRVFTSMLATADTRFFDPELRARRTWCRPIPRRA
;
A
#
# COMPACT_ATOMS: atom_id res chain seq x y z
N MET A 1 6.15 11.72 20.11
CA MET A 1 5.58 11.54 18.75
C MET A 1 6.49 12.23 17.74
N ASN A 2 6.96 11.52 16.74
CA ASN A 2 7.79 12.12 15.70
C ASN A 2 6.86 12.77 14.65
N VAL A 3 6.53 14.06 14.86
CA VAL A 3 5.64 14.85 13.99
C VAL A 3 6.07 14.77 12.51
N MET A 4 7.38 14.69 12.28
CA MET A 4 7.95 14.60 10.94
C MET A 4 7.53 13.32 10.19
N THR A 5 7.39 12.20 10.88
CA THR A 5 7.02 10.91 10.28
C THR A 5 5.58 10.90 9.79
N ALA A 6 4.65 11.39 10.60
CA ALA A 6 3.23 11.50 10.22
C ALA A 6 3.03 12.50 9.07
N GLU A 7 3.77 13.59 9.06
CA GLU A 7 3.75 14.56 7.96
C GLU A 7 4.28 13.96 6.66
N LEU A 8 5.39 13.21 6.72
CA LEU A 8 5.91 12.49 5.55
C LEU A 8 4.88 11.52 5.00
N ARG A 9 4.18 10.74 5.85
CA ARG A 9 3.09 9.85 5.42
C ARG A 9 1.97 10.62 4.72
N SER A 10 1.53 11.74 5.27
CA SER A 10 0.48 12.56 4.68
C SER A 10 0.87 13.09 3.30
N ARG A 11 2.09 13.58 3.16
CA ARG A 11 2.63 14.05 1.87
C ARG A 11 2.74 12.93 0.85
N PHE A 12 3.19 11.75 1.29
CA PHE A 12 3.28 10.57 0.43
C PHE A 12 1.89 10.13 -0.03
N ALA A 13 0.91 10.01 0.88
CA ALA A 13 -0.46 9.65 0.56
C ALA A 13 -1.08 10.62 -0.45
N ALA A 14 -0.91 11.93 -0.24
CA ALA A 14 -1.41 12.95 -1.15
C ALA A 14 -0.72 12.90 -2.53
N ALA A 15 0.59 12.59 -2.58
CA ALA A 15 1.31 12.43 -3.83
C ALA A 15 0.82 11.20 -4.61
N LEU A 16 0.58 10.09 -3.90
CA LEU A 16 0.06 8.86 -4.47
C LEU A 16 -1.36 9.05 -5.03
N SER A 17 -2.23 9.74 -4.28
CA SER A 17 -3.59 10.10 -4.72
C SER A 17 -3.58 10.95 -5.99
N ARG A 18 -2.72 11.96 -6.06
CA ARG A 18 -2.56 12.78 -7.28
C ARG A 18 -2.09 11.96 -8.47
N MET A 19 -1.15 11.04 -8.26
CA MET A 19 -0.67 10.15 -9.32
C MET A 19 -1.81 9.28 -9.86
N TYR A 20 -2.59 8.64 -8.97
CA TYR A 20 -3.74 7.83 -9.39
C TYR A 20 -4.80 8.66 -10.11
N GLY A 21 -5.10 9.87 -9.64
CA GLY A 21 -6.05 10.77 -10.30
C GLY A 21 -5.61 11.18 -11.72
N ALA A 22 -4.29 11.30 -11.95
CA ALA A 22 -3.75 11.59 -13.27
C ALA A 22 -3.78 10.38 -14.22
N GLU A 23 -3.55 9.17 -13.71
CA GLU A 23 -3.48 7.95 -14.52
C GLU A 23 -4.85 7.27 -14.71
N VAL A 24 -5.74 7.41 -13.73
CA VAL A 24 -7.06 6.75 -13.70
C VAL A 24 -8.14 7.81 -13.45
N PRO A 25 -8.75 8.38 -14.49
CA PRO A 25 -9.76 9.46 -14.34
C PRO A 25 -10.93 9.11 -13.39
N ALA A 26 -11.37 7.84 -13.39
CA ALA A 26 -12.42 7.36 -12.49
C ALA A 26 -12.02 7.43 -10.99
N TYR A 27 -10.74 7.52 -10.66
CA TYR A 27 -10.27 7.66 -9.28
C TYR A 27 -10.74 8.97 -8.64
N THR A 28 -10.67 10.08 -9.36
CA THR A 28 -11.16 11.38 -8.88
C THR A 28 -12.67 11.31 -8.60
N THR A 29 -13.44 10.73 -9.51
CA THR A 29 -14.89 10.52 -9.29
C THR A 29 -15.16 9.67 -8.04
N LEU A 30 -14.38 8.61 -7.82
CA LEU A 30 -14.51 7.78 -6.62
C LEU A 30 -14.25 8.57 -5.34
N VAL A 31 -13.22 9.42 -5.33
CA VAL A 31 -12.89 10.27 -4.19
C VAL A 31 -14.02 11.27 -3.91
N ASP A 32 -14.56 11.91 -4.95
CA ASP A 32 -15.66 12.87 -4.83
C ASP A 32 -16.93 12.21 -4.27
N VAL A 33 -17.34 11.08 -4.83
CA VAL A 33 -18.50 10.30 -4.34
C VAL A 33 -18.28 9.84 -2.90
N SER A 34 -17.09 9.34 -2.56
CA SER A 34 -16.78 8.91 -1.19
C SER A 34 -16.85 10.07 -0.21
N THR A 35 -16.41 11.27 -0.61
CA THR A 35 -16.48 12.48 0.20
C THR A 35 -17.91 12.91 0.44
N GLU A 36 -18.75 12.87 -0.59
CA GLU A 36 -20.18 13.20 -0.50
C GLU A 36 -20.90 12.24 0.43
N VAL A 37 -20.74 10.93 0.23
CA VAL A 37 -21.33 9.88 1.08
C VAL A 37 -20.89 10.03 2.53
N ASN A 38 -19.61 10.27 2.78
CA ASN A 38 -19.10 10.47 4.15
C ASN A 38 -19.69 11.73 4.80
N ARG A 39 -19.94 12.78 4.02
CA ARG A 39 -20.58 14.01 4.51
C ARG A 39 -22.03 13.75 4.92
N ASP A 40 -22.78 13.05 4.08
CA ASP A 40 -24.21 12.80 4.27
C ASP A 40 -24.49 11.78 5.38
N HIS A 41 -23.61 10.80 5.55
CA HIS A 41 -23.77 9.71 6.51
C HIS A 41 -22.94 9.89 7.78
N ARG A 42 -22.33 11.05 7.96
CA ARG A 42 -21.54 11.32 9.15
C ARG A 42 -22.39 11.22 10.41
N ARG A 43 -22.09 10.21 11.23
CA ARG A 43 -22.57 10.12 12.60
C ARG A 43 -21.50 10.66 13.53
N ASP A 44 -21.91 11.20 14.66
CA ASP A 44 -20.98 11.65 15.71
C ASP A 44 -20.52 10.43 16.55
N ASP A 45 -19.87 9.49 15.86
CA ASP A 45 -19.50 8.17 16.35
C ASP A 45 -18.02 8.08 16.78
N GLY A 46 -17.36 9.21 16.97
CA GLY A 46 -15.98 9.28 17.41
C GLY A 46 -14.93 9.01 16.32
N LEU A 47 -15.31 8.87 15.06
CA LEU A 47 -14.37 8.67 13.94
C LEU A 47 -13.54 9.91 13.59
N GLY A 48 -13.78 11.05 14.26
CA GLY A 48 -13.05 12.31 14.07
C GLY A 48 -13.63 13.20 13.00
N SER A 49 -12.84 14.14 12.49
CA SER A 49 -13.29 15.14 11.52
C SER A 49 -13.61 14.51 10.15
N LEU A 50 -14.48 15.16 9.36
CA LEU A 50 -14.76 14.76 7.97
C LEU A 50 -13.47 14.70 7.14
N GLU A 51 -12.58 15.66 7.32
CA GLU A 51 -11.26 15.69 6.66
C GLU A 51 -10.45 14.43 6.96
N ARG A 52 -10.41 14.00 8.23
CA ARG A 52 -9.72 12.75 8.61
C ARG A 52 -10.38 11.52 8.01
N VAL A 53 -11.70 11.47 7.94
CA VAL A 53 -12.44 10.31 7.39
C VAL A 53 -12.30 10.22 5.88
N THR A 54 -12.21 11.36 5.19
CA THR A 54 -12.07 11.43 3.73
C THR A 54 -10.62 11.45 3.24
N ALA A 55 -9.65 11.64 4.15
CA ALA A 55 -8.23 11.61 3.79
C ALA A 55 -7.84 10.27 3.14
N GLU A 56 -6.87 10.32 2.22
CA GLU A 56 -6.32 9.13 1.59
C GLU A 56 -5.78 8.15 2.65
N ARG A 57 -6.32 6.93 2.65
CA ARG A 57 -6.00 5.92 3.67
C ARG A 57 -5.29 4.71 3.14
N HIS A 58 -5.33 4.51 1.82
CA HIS A 58 -4.89 3.29 1.21
C HIS A 58 -4.05 3.58 -0.01
N GLY A 59 -2.96 2.87 -0.12
CA GLY A 59 -2.18 2.75 -1.33
C GLY A 59 -1.96 1.27 -1.65
N ALA A 60 -1.57 0.99 -2.89
CA ALA A 60 -1.19 -0.34 -3.32
C ALA A 60 0.04 -0.27 -4.21
N ILE A 61 0.99 -1.14 -3.94
CA ILE A 61 2.18 -1.32 -4.78
C ILE A 61 2.40 -2.80 -5.06
N ARG A 62 3.06 -3.07 -6.18
CA ARG A 62 3.45 -4.42 -6.54
C ARG A 62 4.95 -4.50 -6.74
N VAL A 63 5.56 -5.52 -6.19
CA VAL A 63 6.98 -5.83 -6.31
C VAL A 63 7.19 -7.22 -6.94
N GLY A 64 8.34 -7.43 -7.54
CA GLY A 64 8.63 -8.65 -8.30
C GLY A 64 9.52 -9.65 -7.57
N SER A 65 10.10 -9.28 -6.41
CA SER A 65 11.04 -10.15 -5.71
C SER A 65 11.03 -9.94 -4.20
N PRO A 66 11.50 -10.95 -3.42
CA PRO A 66 11.67 -10.81 -1.96
C PRO A 66 12.61 -9.66 -1.58
N ARG A 67 13.61 -9.40 -2.40
CA ARG A 67 14.55 -8.29 -2.16
C ARG A 67 13.86 -6.93 -2.28
N GLU A 68 13.06 -6.75 -3.32
CA GLU A 68 12.29 -5.52 -3.48
C GLU A 68 11.28 -5.34 -2.34
N LEU A 69 10.68 -6.42 -1.84
CA LEU A 69 9.82 -6.34 -0.66
C LEU A 69 10.59 -5.89 0.59
N ALA A 70 11.83 -6.34 0.77
CA ALA A 70 12.70 -5.88 1.85
C ALA A 70 13.10 -4.40 1.66
N ASP A 71 13.48 -4.00 0.45
CA ASP A 71 13.80 -2.60 0.13
C ASP A 71 12.58 -1.67 0.39
N VAL A 72 11.38 -2.14 0.11
CA VAL A 72 10.12 -1.43 0.43
C VAL A 72 9.89 -1.35 1.94
N ALA A 73 10.21 -2.40 2.69
CA ALA A 73 10.10 -2.37 4.15
C ALA A 73 11.05 -1.32 4.76
N ASP A 74 12.29 -1.24 4.28
CA ASP A 74 13.26 -0.21 4.69
C ASP A 74 12.77 1.20 4.34
N LEU A 75 12.22 1.38 3.13
CA LEU A 75 11.62 2.64 2.69
C LEU A 75 10.48 3.06 3.62
N PHE A 76 9.53 2.16 3.89
CA PHE A 76 8.37 2.49 4.71
C PHE A 76 8.68 2.66 6.19
N ALA A 77 9.77 2.06 6.70
CA ALA A 77 10.25 2.34 8.05
C ALA A 77 10.59 3.82 8.25
N ALA A 78 11.10 4.50 7.22
CA ALA A 78 11.34 5.96 7.26
C ALA A 78 10.06 6.79 7.41
N PHE A 79 8.91 6.24 7.01
CA PHE A 79 7.58 6.83 7.19
C PHE A 79 6.90 6.36 8.49
N GLY A 80 7.60 5.57 9.34
CA GLY A 80 7.04 4.98 10.54
C GLY A 80 5.97 3.91 10.24
N MET A 81 6.06 3.28 9.07
CA MET A 81 5.15 2.21 8.66
C MET A 81 5.89 0.87 8.66
N TYR A 82 5.27 -0.13 9.25
CA TYR A 82 5.84 -1.45 9.41
C TYR A 82 4.90 -2.53 8.87
N PRO A 83 5.40 -3.69 8.45
CA PRO A 83 4.57 -4.76 7.91
C PRO A 83 3.64 -5.31 9.00
N VAL A 84 2.36 -5.44 8.66
CA VAL A 84 1.34 -6.01 9.53
C VAL A 84 0.52 -7.03 8.75
N GLY A 85 0.42 -8.23 9.31
CA GLY A 85 -0.19 -9.36 8.63
C GLY A 85 0.65 -9.85 7.44
N PHE A 86 0.43 -11.11 7.11
CA PHE A 86 0.99 -11.75 5.94
C PHE A 86 -0.10 -12.60 5.30
N TYR A 87 -0.31 -12.39 4.02
CA TYR A 87 -1.36 -13.06 3.26
C TYR A 87 -0.73 -13.86 2.14
N ASP A 88 -0.84 -15.18 2.22
CA ASP A 88 -0.39 -16.09 1.18
C ASP A 88 -1.59 -16.58 0.37
N LEU A 89 -1.77 -16.02 -0.81
CA LEU A 89 -2.91 -16.35 -1.67
C LEU A 89 -2.71 -17.62 -2.49
N ARG A 90 -1.55 -18.27 -2.38
CA ARG A 90 -1.28 -19.55 -3.04
C ARG A 90 -2.05 -20.70 -2.41
N GLU A 91 -2.48 -20.52 -1.15
CA GLU A 91 -3.25 -21.51 -0.38
C GLU A 91 -4.75 -21.14 -0.29
N ALA A 92 -5.20 -20.14 -1.04
CA ALA A 92 -6.59 -19.76 -1.09
C ALA A 92 -7.45 -20.78 -1.86
N ALA A 93 -8.76 -20.71 -1.71
CA ALA A 93 -9.71 -21.57 -2.46
C ALA A 93 -9.56 -21.43 -3.98
N SER A 94 -9.19 -20.24 -4.46
CA SER A 94 -8.76 -19.99 -5.84
C SER A 94 -7.30 -19.52 -5.79
N PRO A 95 -6.32 -20.42 -5.86
CA PRO A 95 -4.92 -20.09 -5.66
C PRO A 95 -4.40 -19.12 -6.72
N VAL A 96 -3.67 -18.11 -6.29
CA VAL A 96 -2.93 -17.19 -7.16
C VAL A 96 -1.49 -17.03 -6.63
N PRO A 97 -0.49 -16.84 -7.49
CA PRO A 97 0.92 -16.81 -7.09
C PRO A 97 1.31 -15.46 -6.44
N VAL A 98 0.58 -15.06 -5.40
CA VAL A 98 0.77 -13.77 -4.74
C VAL A 98 0.91 -13.98 -3.24
N VAL A 99 1.91 -13.35 -2.68
CA VAL A 99 2.03 -13.09 -1.24
C VAL A 99 1.94 -11.60 -1.02
N SER A 100 1.35 -11.17 0.08
CA SER A 100 1.17 -9.76 0.37
C SER A 100 1.25 -9.44 1.85
N THR A 101 1.58 -8.20 2.14
CA THR A 101 1.50 -7.59 3.46
C THR A 101 0.93 -6.19 3.35
N ALA A 102 0.57 -5.59 4.47
CA ALA A 102 0.23 -4.18 4.54
C ALA A 102 1.25 -3.46 5.42
N PHE A 103 1.75 -2.33 4.95
CA PHE A 103 2.58 -1.43 5.76
C PHE A 103 1.69 -0.35 6.35
N ARG A 104 1.77 -0.15 7.66
CA ARG A 104 1.06 0.91 8.39
C ARG A 104 1.79 1.26 9.68
N PRO A 105 1.46 2.38 10.32
CA PRO A 105 1.87 2.62 11.71
C PRO A 105 1.37 1.51 12.63
N ILE A 106 2.16 1.15 13.63
CA ILE A 106 1.79 0.16 14.66
C ILE A 106 1.51 0.82 16.01
N ASP A 107 2.05 2.00 16.23
CA ASP A 107 1.79 2.79 17.43
C ASP A 107 0.37 3.37 17.39
N ALA A 108 -0.32 3.38 18.56
CA ALA A 108 -1.70 3.81 18.65
C ALA A 108 -1.88 5.32 18.35
N ASP A 109 -0.95 6.15 18.81
CA ASP A 109 -1.00 7.60 18.60
C ASP A 109 -0.72 7.93 17.14
N GLU A 110 0.24 7.26 16.52
CA GLU A 110 0.56 7.40 15.10
C GLU A 110 -0.63 6.95 14.22
N LEU A 111 -1.32 5.87 14.60
CA LEU A 111 -2.53 5.40 13.92
C LEU A 111 -3.69 6.39 14.06
N ALA A 112 -3.88 6.95 15.26
CA ALA A 112 -4.92 7.94 15.50
C ALA A 112 -4.67 9.22 14.69
N HIS A 113 -3.39 9.59 14.54
CA HIS A 113 -2.98 10.78 13.81
C HIS A 113 -3.07 10.61 12.28
N ASN A 114 -2.50 9.52 11.76
CA ASN A 114 -2.53 9.23 10.32
C ASN A 114 -2.53 7.71 10.08
N PRO A 115 -3.71 7.09 9.81
CA PRO A 115 -3.85 5.64 9.65
C PRO A 115 -3.53 5.15 8.22
N PHE A 116 -2.86 5.93 7.41
CA PHE A 116 -2.53 5.55 6.04
C PHE A 116 -1.80 4.20 5.99
N ARG A 117 -2.21 3.36 5.05
CA ARG A 117 -1.61 2.05 4.82
C ARG A 117 -1.32 1.81 3.34
N VAL A 118 -0.31 1.01 3.07
CA VAL A 118 0.03 0.57 1.71
C VAL A 118 0.02 -0.95 1.66
N PHE A 119 -0.84 -1.50 0.82
CA PHE A 119 -0.81 -2.92 0.50
C PHE A 119 0.32 -3.19 -0.48
N THR A 120 1.19 -4.13 -0.13
CA THR A 120 2.31 -4.52 -0.98
C THR A 120 2.18 -5.98 -1.34
N SER A 121 2.06 -6.24 -2.63
CA SER A 121 1.94 -7.59 -3.19
C SER A 121 3.20 -7.97 -3.94
N MET A 122 3.62 -9.23 -3.80
CA MET A 122 4.76 -9.79 -4.50
C MET A 122 4.32 -11.06 -5.24
N LEU A 123 4.77 -11.22 -6.49
CA LEU A 123 4.60 -12.47 -7.21
C LEU A 123 5.56 -13.54 -6.65
N ALA A 124 5.02 -14.69 -6.27
CA ALA A 124 5.79 -15.84 -5.81
C ALA A 124 6.41 -16.61 -6.99
N THR A 125 7.26 -15.96 -7.75
CA THR A 125 7.82 -16.46 -9.01
C THR A 125 8.71 -17.69 -8.88
N ALA A 126 9.12 -18.04 -7.66
CA ALA A 126 9.85 -19.29 -7.38
C ALA A 126 8.94 -20.51 -7.25
N ASP A 127 7.63 -20.30 -7.11
CA ASP A 127 6.66 -21.37 -6.94
C ASP A 127 6.38 -22.05 -8.28
N THR A 128 6.83 -23.31 -8.41
CA THR A 128 6.74 -24.08 -9.64
C THR A 128 5.32 -24.52 -10.00
N ARG A 129 4.38 -24.40 -9.08
CA ARG A 129 2.95 -24.71 -9.34
C ARG A 129 2.33 -23.71 -10.31
N PHE A 130 2.85 -22.48 -10.33
CA PHE A 130 2.30 -21.38 -11.13
C PHE A 130 3.22 -20.89 -12.24
N PHE A 131 4.51 -21.16 -12.12
CA PHE A 131 5.52 -20.67 -13.05
C PHE A 131 6.37 -21.82 -13.56
N ASP A 132 6.17 -22.19 -14.80
CA ASP A 132 7.04 -23.14 -15.47
C ASP A 132 8.46 -22.58 -15.72
N PRO A 133 9.42 -23.41 -16.12
CA PRO A 133 10.79 -22.98 -16.38
C PRO A 133 10.89 -21.88 -17.46
N GLU A 134 10.03 -21.91 -18.48
CA GLU A 134 10.05 -20.94 -19.59
C GLU A 134 9.59 -19.57 -19.11
N LEU A 135 8.46 -19.51 -18.39
CA LEU A 135 7.97 -18.27 -17.76
C LEU A 135 8.99 -17.69 -16.77
N ARG A 136 9.67 -18.56 -16.02
CA ARG A 136 10.74 -18.13 -15.11
C ARG A 136 11.95 -17.57 -15.85
N ALA A 137 12.32 -18.12 -16.99
CA ALA A 137 13.41 -17.60 -17.81
C ALA A 137 13.10 -16.22 -18.41
N ARG A 138 11.83 -15.90 -18.69
CA ARG A 138 11.37 -14.58 -19.19
C ARG A 138 11.40 -13.46 -18.13
N ARG A 139 11.83 -13.75 -16.90
CA ARG A 139 11.89 -12.80 -15.74
C ARG A 139 12.80 -11.59 -15.92
N THR A 140 13.31 -11.29 -17.08
CA THR A 140 14.26 -10.20 -17.34
C THR A 140 13.66 -8.78 -17.21
N TRP A 141 12.36 -8.63 -17.01
CA TRP A 141 11.73 -7.31 -16.87
C TRP A 141 11.61 -6.79 -15.43
N CYS A 142 11.88 -7.62 -14.41
CA CYS A 142 12.12 -7.15 -13.04
C CYS A 142 13.63 -6.93 -12.84
N ARG A 143 14.22 -5.92 -13.49
CA ARG A 143 15.60 -5.52 -13.18
C ARG A 143 15.59 -4.87 -11.80
N PRO A 144 16.48 -5.31 -10.87
CA PRO A 144 16.67 -4.61 -9.61
C PRO A 144 16.97 -3.13 -9.89
N ILE A 145 16.33 -2.23 -9.14
CA ILE A 145 16.69 -0.80 -9.18
C ILE A 145 18.17 -0.72 -8.79
N PRO A 146 19.04 -0.15 -9.65
CA PRO A 146 20.45 -0.05 -9.32
C PRO A 146 20.61 0.85 -8.09
N ARG A 147 21.24 0.32 -7.03
CA ARG A 147 21.64 1.14 -5.89
C ARG A 147 22.63 2.18 -6.41
N ARG A 148 22.28 3.44 -6.26
CA ARG A 148 23.31 4.49 -6.39
C ARG A 148 24.31 4.29 -5.26
N ALA A 149 25.57 4.15 -5.64
CA ALA A 149 26.70 4.15 -4.70
C ALA A 149 26.80 5.49 -3.97
#